data_66f395bc94e21e84e8b38df24a8a8e24
#
_entry.id   66f395bc94e21e84e8b38df24a8a8e24
#
_cell.length_a   1.000
_cell.length_b   1.000
_cell.length_c   1.000
_cell.angle_alpha   90.00
_cell.angle_beta   90.00
_cell.angle_gamma   90.00
#
_symmetry.space_group_name_H-M   'P 1'
#
loop_
_entity.id
_entity.type
_entity.pdbx_description
1 polymer ?
#
loop_
_entity_poly.entity_id
_entity_poly.type
_entity_poly.pdbx_seq_one_letter_code
_entity_poly.pdbx_strand_id
1 'polypeptide(L)'
;MSRETNDPFFIINPIYFANTTLFNNTIQKINNEYNTSKEDFILHFKNTYQDNYPPSWMLAEIIPLGVLTRIYQNIKNNAIRKMIAQEFYLNIPVLESWMTIITVTRNNCCHHSRIWNKTYGLNALLIKRLSRPWIGSTINHRKIYFSLCIIKYFMNTIVPNNDMTIKLSELLQKYPSIDIKAM
;
A
#
# COMPACT_ATOMS: atom_id res chain seq x y z
N MET A 1 -9.19 5.73 -9.91
CA MET A 1 -8.61 5.39 -11.22
C MET A 1 -9.67 5.03 -12.24
N SER A 2 -10.37 3.89 -12.16
CA SER A 2 -11.44 3.53 -13.12
C SER A 2 -12.44 4.65 -13.35
N ARG A 3 -12.83 5.36 -12.29
CA ARG A 3 -13.74 6.51 -12.38
C ARG A 3 -13.14 7.68 -13.19
N GLU A 4 -11.85 7.96 -13.01
CA GLU A 4 -11.16 9.08 -13.66
C GLU A 4 -10.77 8.80 -15.11
N THR A 5 -10.55 7.54 -15.43
CA THR A 5 -10.24 7.08 -16.79
C THR A 5 -11.50 6.70 -17.56
N ASN A 6 -12.63 6.59 -16.88
CA ASN A 6 -13.87 5.99 -17.40
C ASN A 6 -13.63 4.60 -18.02
N ASP A 7 -12.63 3.88 -17.51
CA ASP A 7 -12.22 2.55 -17.96
C ASP A 7 -12.22 1.58 -16.76
N PRO A 8 -13.18 0.65 -16.69
CA PRO A 8 -13.22 -0.35 -15.62
C PRO A 8 -12.02 -1.31 -15.65
N PHE A 9 -11.33 -1.42 -16.78
CA PHE A 9 -10.21 -2.34 -17.01
C PHE A 9 -8.86 -1.62 -17.02
N PHE A 10 -8.75 -0.41 -16.47
CA PHE A 10 -7.54 0.42 -16.56
C PHE A 10 -6.25 -0.31 -16.11
N ILE A 11 -6.32 -1.21 -15.11
CA ILE A 11 -5.14 -1.93 -14.59
C ILE A 11 -4.45 -2.77 -15.67
N ILE A 12 -5.23 -3.34 -16.59
CA ILE A 12 -4.73 -4.20 -17.67
C ILE A 12 -4.53 -3.47 -19.00
N ASN A 13 -4.84 -2.20 -19.07
CA ASN A 13 -4.77 -1.42 -20.30
C ASN A 13 -3.44 -0.64 -20.36
N PRO A 14 -2.51 -1.00 -21.29
CA PRO A 14 -1.15 -0.44 -21.34
C PRO A 14 -1.09 1.06 -21.62
N ILE A 15 -2.14 1.65 -22.19
CA ILE A 15 -2.15 3.09 -22.55
C ILE A 15 -1.98 4.02 -21.34
N TYR A 16 -2.35 3.56 -20.15
CA TYR A 16 -2.28 4.33 -18.90
C TYR A 16 -0.92 4.30 -18.21
N PHE A 17 0.02 3.50 -18.72
CA PHE A 17 1.30 3.25 -18.07
C PHE A 17 2.50 3.81 -18.85
N ALA A 18 3.48 4.33 -18.12
CA ALA A 18 4.64 4.98 -18.70
C ALA A 18 5.73 3.99 -19.15
N ASN A 19 5.98 2.95 -18.36
CA ASN A 19 7.03 1.96 -18.60
C ASN A 19 6.41 0.61 -18.97
N THR A 20 6.59 0.22 -20.25
CA THR A 20 6.04 -1.02 -20.82
C THR A 20 6.64 -2.28 -20.17
N THR A 21 7.94 -2.29 -19.88
CA THR A 21 8.60 -3.45 -19.25
C THR A 21 8.04 -3.66 -17.83
N LEU A 22 7.92 -2.59 -17.06
CA LEU A 22 7.33 -2.65 -15.73
C LEU A 22 5.85 -3.06 -15.78
N PHE A 23 5.11 -2.58 -16.77
CA PHE A 23 3.72 -2.98 -17.02
C PHE A 23 3.64 -4.48 -17.32
N ASN A 24 4.42 -5.01 -18.24
CA ASN A 24 4.41 -6.43 -18.61
C ASN A 24 4.73 -7.34 -17.41
N ASN A 25 5.75 -6.96 -16.61
CA ASN A 25 6.10 -7.70 -15.38
C ASN A 25 4.97 -7.65 -14.35
N THR A 26 4.22 -6.56 -14.30
CA THR A 26 3.08 -6.39 -13.41
C THR A 26 1.91 -7.25 -13.87
N ILE A 27 1.61 -7.25 -15.17
CA ILE A 27 0.55 -8.09 -15.78
C ILE A 27 0.83 -9.58 -15.55
N GLN A 28 2.07 -10.03 -15.70
CA GLN A 28 2.41 -11.44 -15.41
C GLN A 28 2.05 -11.84 -13.97
N LYS A 29 2.28 -10.95 -13.00
CA LYS A 29 1.91 -11.20 -11.59
C LYS A 29 0.39 -11.21 -11.41
N ILE A 30 -0.32 -10.25 -12.02
CA ILE A 30 -1.78 -10.19 -12.00
C ILE A 30 -2.36 -11.48 -12.57
N ASN A 31 -1.83 -11.95 -13.71
CA ASN A 31 -2.26 -13.20 -14.35
C ASN A 31 -2.07 -14.39 -13.43
N ASN A 32 -0.93 -14.48 -12.74
CA ASN A 32 -0.68 -15.56 -11.80
C ASN A 32 -1.70 -15.55 -10.66
N GLU A 33 -1.90 -14.40 -10.01
CA GLU A 33 -2.89 -14.26 -8.92
C GLU A 33 -4.31 -14.57 -9.42
N TYR A 34 -4.71 -14.03 -10.57
CA TYR A 34 -6.03 -14.27 -11.14
C TYR A 34 -6.26 -15.74 -11.47
N ASN A 35 -5.28 -16.40 -12.10
CA ASN A 35 -5.43 -17.80 -12.52
C ASN A 35 -5.47 -18.77 -11.33
N THR A 36 -4.69 -18.46 -10.27
CA THR A 36 -4.59 -19.31 -9.07
C THR A 36 -5.61 -18.95 -7.98
N SER A 37 -6.33 -17.83 -8.14
CA SER A 37 -7.32 -17.39 -7.15
C SER A 37 -8.46 -18.39 -6.99
N LYS A 38 -8.78 -18.66 -5.72
CA LYS A 38 -9.92 -19.48 -5.28
C LYS A 38 -11.04 -18.64 -4.64
N GLU A 39 -10.94 -17.32 -4.72
CA GLU A 39 -11.96 -16.42 -4.19
C GLU A 39 -13.29 -16.60 -4.93
N ASP A 40 -14.37 -16.73 -4.19
CA ASP A 40 -15.71 -17.03 -4.73
C ASP A 40 -16.14 -16.04 -5.80
N PHE A 41 -15.88 -14.76 -5.62
CA PHE A 41 -16.25 -13.73 -6.58
C PHE A 41 -15.43 -13.82 -7.89
N ILE A 42 -14.17 -14.30 -7.83
CA ILE A 42 -13.35 -14.56 -9.03
C ILE A 42 -13.83 -15.81 -9.75
N LEU A 43 -14.16 -16.87 -9.01
CA LEU A 43 -14.72 -18.10 -9.59
C LEU A 43 -16.07 -17.82 -10.24
N HIS A 44 -16.92 -17.05 -9.57
CA HIS A 44 -18.19 -16.60 -10.14
C HIS A 44 -17.98 -15.79 -11.43
N PHE A 45 -17.03 -14.85 -11.44
CA PHE A 45 -16.73 -14.07 -12.64
C PHE A 45 -16.31 -14.98 -13.80
N LYS A 46 -15.36 -15.90 -13.59
CA LYS A 46 -14.88 -16.84 -14.62
C LYS A 46 -15.98 -17.72 -15.19
N ASN A 47 -17.00 -18.06 -14.39
CA ASN A 47 -18.10 -18.94 -14.81
C ASN A 47 -19.25 -18.19 -15.48
N THR A 48 -19.36 -16.88 -15.25
CA THR A 48 -20.54 -16.10 -15.66
C THR A 48 -20.26 -15.17 -16.85
N TYR A 49 -19.04 -14.61 -16.90
CA TYR A 49 -18.67 -13.58 -17.87
C TYR A 49 -17.68 -14.11 -18.90
N GLN A 50 -17.73 -13.56 -20.12
CA GLN A 50 -16.84 -13.95 -21.23
C GLN A 50 -15.58 -13.07 -21.31
N ASP A 51 -15.51 -12.00 -20.50
CA ASP A 51 -14.35 -11.13 -20.47
C ASP A 51 -13.12 -11.85 -19.91
N ASN A 52 -11.95 -11.57 -20.49
CA ASN A 52 -10.69 -12.19 -20.08
C ASN A 52 -10.26 -11.83 -18.65
N TYR A 53 -10.71 -10.68 -18.16
CA TYR A 53 -10.39 -10.17 -16.81
C TYR A 53 -11.60 -9.51 -16.19
N PRO A 54 -11.73 -9.61 -14.87
CA PRO A 54 -12.72 -8.84 -14.13
C PRO A 54 -12.32 -7.35 -14.07
N PRO A 55 -13.25 -6.48 -13.71
CA PRO A 55 -12.97 -5.08 -13.50
C PRO A 55 -11.80 -4.84 -12.52
N SER A 56 -11.10 -3.73 -12.70
CA SER A 56 -9.87 -3.39 -11.96
C SER A 56 -10.04 -3.44 -10.44
N TRP A 57 -11.22 -3.10 -9.90
CA TRP A 57 -11.47 -3.16 -8.46
C TRP A 57 -11.53 -4.61 -7.94
N MET A 58 -12.04 -5.56 -8.71
CA MET A 58 -12.02 -6.99 -8.36
C MET A 58 -10.58 -7.54 -8.43
N LEU A 59 -9.80 -7.16 -9.45
CA LEU A 59 -8.38 -7.52 -9.51
C LEU A 59 -7.59 -6.95 -8.31
N ALA A 60 -7.91 -5.73 -7.87
CA ALA A 60 -7.22 -5.10 -6.74
C ALA A 60 -7.38 -5.87 -5.43
N GLU A 61 -8.46 -6.62 -5.25
CA GLU A 61 -8.70 -7.44 -4.04
C GLU A 61 -7.78 -8.67 -3.96
N ILE A 62 -7.37 -9.21 -5.09
CA ILE A 62 -6.58 -10.46 -5.13
C ILE A 62 -5.07 -10.23 -5.31
N ILE A 63 -4.66 -9.06 -5.77
CA ILE A 63 -3.23 -8.80 -6.05
C ILE A 63 -2.49 -8.31 -4.81
N PRO A 64 -1.20 -8.69 -4.64
CA PRO A 64 -0.38 -8.23 -3.53
C PRO A 64 -0.23 -6.71 -3.50
N LEU A 65 -0.13 -6.12 -2.31
CA LEU A 65 0.05 -4.68 -2.12
C LEU A 65 1.27 -4.12 -2.89
N GLY A 66 2.35 -4.92 -3.01
CA GLY A 66 3.52 -4.52 -3.80
C GLY A 66 3.24 -4.41 -5.31
N VAL A 67 2.27 -5.16 -5.82
CA VAL A 67 1.80 -5.03 -7.20
C VAL A 67 0.99 -3.75 -7.36
N LEU A 68 0.07 -3.45 -6.43
CA LEU A 68 -0.68 -2.17 -6.40
C LEU A 68 0.27 -0.96 -6.33
N THR A 69 1.31 -1.04 -5.50
CA THR A 69 2.34 0.00 -5.41
C THR A 69 3.00 0.26 -6.77
N ARG A 70 3.38 -0.80 -7.48
CA ARG A 70 4.00 -0.69 -8.82
C ARG A 70 3.03 -0.15 -9.88
N ILE A 71 1.76 -0.54 -9.81
CA ILE A 71 0.70 0.02 -10.67
C ILE A 71 0.66 1.54 -10.49
N TYR A 72 0.55 2.02 -9.26
CA TYR A 72 0.52 3.45 -8.96
C TYR A 72 1.77 4.18 -9.47
N GLN A 73 2.97 3.65 -9.20
CA GLN A 73 4.24 4.22 -9.63
C GLN A 73 4.38 4.31 -11.15
N ASN A 74 3.75 3.41 -11.88
CA ASN A 74 3.83 3.34 -13.34
C ASN A 74 2.72 4.12 -14.08
N ILE A 75 1.78 4.73 -13.38
CA ILE A 75 0.74 5.55 -14.02
C ILE A 75 1.40 6.71 -14.79
N LYS A 76 1.10 6.81 -16.09
CA LYS A 76 1.65 7.84 -16.98
C LYS A 76 1.15 9.25 -16.66
N ASN A 77 -0.12 9.39 -16.32
CA ASN A 77 -0.74 10.68 -16.09
C ASN A 77 -0.45 11.20 -14.68
N ASN A 78 0.42 12.21 -14.58
CA ASN A 78 0.78 12.84 -13.31
C ASN A 78 -0.38 13.54 -12.60
N ALA A 79 -1.39 14.02 -13.33
CA ALA A 79 -2.57 14.64 -12.71
C ALA A 79 -3.36 13.59 -11.91
N ILE A 80 -3.53 12.38 -12.46
CA ILE A 80 -4.19 11.28 -11.77
C ILE A 80 -3.36 10.83 -10.55
N ARG A 81 -2.02 10.69 -10.70
CA ARG A 81 -1.14 10.36 -9.56
C ARG A 81 -1.23 11.40 -8.45
N LYS A 82 -1.23 12.69 -8.82
CA LYS A 82 -1.36 13.79 -7.86
C LYS A 82 -2.69 13.75 -7.13
N MET A 83 -3.79 13.53 -7.85
CA MET A 83 -5.13 13.45 -7.27
C MET A 83 -5.21 12.30 -6.24
N ILE A 84 -4.70 11.11 -6.58
CA ILE A 84 -4.65 9.98 -5.64
C ILE A 84 -3.81 10.34 -4.40
N ALA A 85 -2.66 11.00 -4.58
CA ALA A 85 -1.83 11.40 -3.45
C ALA A 85 -2.53 12.44 -2.56
N GLN A 86 -3.30 13.35 -3.14
CA GLN A 86 -4.06 14.39 -2.42
C GLN A 86 -5.18 13.82 -1.56
N GLU A 87 -5.77 12.66 -1.91
CA GLU A 87 -6.73 11.95 -1.04
C GLU A 87 -6.12 11.62 0.33
N PHE A 88 -4.80 11.41 0.36
CA PHE A 88 -4.03 11.18 1.58
C PHE A 88 -3.31 12.44 2.08
N TYR A 89 -3.59 13.63 1.54
CA TYR A 89 -2.89 14.88 1.86
C TYR A 89 -1.37 14.81 1.65
N LEU A 90 -0.92 13.99 0.70
CA LEU A 90 0.47 13.76 0.35
C LEU A 90 0.80 14.29 -1.05
N ASN A 91 2.10 14.42 -1.35
CA ASN A 91 2.58 14.54 -2.70
C ASN A 91 2.97 13.16 -3.28
N ILE A 92 3.14 13.08 -4.59
CA ILE A 92 3.43 11.82 -5.30
C ILE A 92 4.66 11.10 -4.71
N PRO A 93 5.85 11.73 -4.58
CA PRO A 93 7.03 11.02 -4.09
C PRO A 93 6.86 10.45 -2.68
N VAL A 94 6.16 11.18 -1.80
CA VAL A 94 5.94 10.71 -0.44
C VAL A 94 4.96 9.55 -0.41
N LEU A 95 3.86 9.62 -1.16
CA LEU A 95 2.92 8.50 -1.26
C LEU A 95 3.63 7.23 -1.75
N GLU A 96 4.44 7.31 -2.80
CA GLU A 96 5.21 6.18 -3.34
C GLU A 96 6.17 5.59 -2.31
N SER A 97 6.91 6.46 -1.62
CA SER A 97 7.83 6.06 -0.58
C SER A 97 7.09 5.34 0.56
N TRP A 98 5.98 5.90 1.02
CA TRP A 98 5.21 5.35 2.13
C TRP A 98 4.50 4.04 1.76
N MET A 99 3.93 3.93 0.57
CA MET A 99 3.39 2.66 0.06
C MET A 99 4.46 1.56 0.04
N THR A 100 5.70 1.91 -0.34
CA THR A 100 6.83 0.98 -0.33
C THR A 100 7.16 0.52 1.10
N ILE A 101 7.19 1.42 2.08
CA ILE A 101 7.42 1.08 3.49
C ILE A 101 6.32 0.16 4.03
N ILE A 102 5.05 0.47 3.74
CA ILE A 102 3.92 -0.38 4.16
C ILE A 102 4.04 -1.77 3.54
N THR A 103 4.36 -1.85 2.25
CA THR A 103 4.55 -3.12 1.54
C THR A 103 5.65 -3.97 2.19
N VAL A 104 6.80 -3.37 2.48
CA VAL A 104 7.92 -4.09 3.12
C VAL A 104 7.57 -4.51 4.55
N THR A 105 6.91 -3.65 5.31
CA THR A 105 6.48 -3.96 6.68
C THR A 105 5.48 -5.12 6.68
N ARG A 106 4.45 -5.06 5.84
CA ARG A 106 3.45 -6.12 5.67
C ARG A 106 4.13 -7.45 5.27
N ASN A 107 5.04 -7.42 4.30
CA ASN A 107 5.72 -8.64 3.86
C ASN A 107 6.59 -9.25 4.97
N ASN A 108 7.30 -8.43 5.76
CA ASN A 108 8.03 -8.94 6.92
C ASN A 108 7.08 -9.64 7.92
N CYS A 109 5.90 -9.07 8.19
CA CYS A 109 4.90 -9.69 9.06
C CYS A 109 4.40 -11.03 8.50
N CYS A 110 4.04 -11.06 7.20
CA CYS A 110 3.51 -12.27 6.55
C CYS A 110 4.53 -13.42 6.45
N HIS A 111 5.82 -13.08 6.37
CA HIS A 111 6.90 -14.07 6.36
C HIS A 111 7.45 -14.37 7.77
N HIS A 112 6.73 -13.98 8.82
CA HIS A 112 7.13 -14.16 10.22
C HIS A 112 8.54 -13.65 10.53
N SER A 113 9.02 -12.65 9.76
CA SER A 113 10.32 -12.05 9.99
C SER A 113 10.30 -11.20 11.25
N ARG A 114 11.42 -11.16 11.98
CA ARG A 114 11.58 -10.26 13.11
C ARG A 114 11.40 -8.81 12.65
N ILE A 115 10.46 -8.09 13.26
CA ILE A 115 10.22 -6.67 13.02
C ILE A 115 10.70 -5.79 14.20
N TRP A 116 10.66 -6.34 15.42
CA TRP A 116 11.13 -5.67 16.63
C TRP A 116 12.64 -5.46 16.59
N ASN A 117 13.09 -4.27 16.96
CA ASN A 117 14.50 -3.85 16.94
C ASN A 117 15.24 -4.12 15.60
N LYS A 118 14.50 -4.29 14.51
CA LYS A 118 15.06 -4.41 13.16
C LYS A 118 15.35 -3.01 12.61
N THR A 119 16.50 -2.85 11.96
CA THR A 119 16.79 -1.66 11.17
C THR A 119 16.46 -1.94 9.71
N TYR A 120 15.50 -1.19 9.17
CA TYR A 120 15.09 -1.34 7.77
C TYR A 120 16.10 -0.67 6.83
N GLY A 121 16.38 -1.31 5.68
CA GLY A 121 17.27 -0.77 4.66
C GLY A 121 16.69 0.42 3.87
N LEU A 122 15.37 0.63 3.97
CA LEU A 122 14.67 1.69 3.28
C LEU A 122 14.47 2.89 4.19
N ASN A 123 14.69 4.09 3.63
CA ASN A 123 14.36 5.35 4.28
C ASN A 123 13.09 5.92 3.64
N ALA A 124 12.05 6.13 4.45
CA ALA A 124 10.88 6.83 3.98
C ALA A 124 11.17 8.31 3.76
N LEU A 125 10.58 8.87 2.73
CA LEU A 125 10.61 10.32 2.54
C LEU A 125 9.81 11.00 3.64
N LEU A 126 10.41 12.04 4.20
CA LEU A 126 9.80 12.85 5.24
C LEU A 126 9.22 14.13 4.65
N ILE A 127 8.07 14.51 5.17
CA ILE A 127 7.50 15.83 4.90
C ILE A 127 7.76 16.70 6.13
N LYS A 128 8.43 17.84 5.92
CA LYS A 128 8.68 18.82 6.99
C LYS A 128 7.40 19.51 7.49
N ARG A 129 6.38 19.61 6.64
CA ARG A 129 5.08 20.21 6.97
C ARG A 129 3.98 19.38 6.35
N LEU A 130 3.19 18.71 7.17
CA LEU A 130 1.96 18.06 6.78
C LEU A 130 0.76 18.91 7.22
N SER A 131 -0.30 18.87 6.43
CA SER A 131 -1.58 19.50 6.77
C SER A 131 -2.27 18.84 7.95
N ARG A 132 -1.83 17.66 8.35
CA ARG A 132 -2.33 16.90 9.51
C ARG A 132 -1.23 16.72 10.55
N PRO A 133 -1.57 16.58 11.86
CA PRO A 133 -0.61 16.24 12.88
C PRO A 133 0.19 14.99 12.50
N TRP A 134 1.51 15.06 12.68
CA TRP A 134 2.45 14.02 12.35
C TRP A 134 3.42 13.81 13.52
N ILE A 135 4.28 12.84 13.43
CA ILE A 135 5.27 12.52 14.45
C ILE A 135 6.38 13.57 14.55
N GLY A 136 6.98 13.67 15.73
CA GLY A 136 8.13 14.56 15.97
C GLY A 136 9.37 14.18 15.17
N SER A 137 10.29 15.14 14.98
CA SER A 137 11.49 15.02 14.15
C SER A 137 12.57 14.08 14.70
N THR A 138 12.44 13.60 15.94
CA THR A 138 13.46 12.81 16.65
C THR A 138 13.31 11.30 16.46
N ILE A 139 12.32 10.84 15.71
CA ILE A 139 12.03 9.41 15.54
C ILE A 139 12.95 8.80 14.50
N ASN A 140 13.49 7.61 14.82
CA ASN A 140 14.31 6.86 13.89
C ASN A 140 13.47 6.26 12.75
N HIS A 141 13.63 6.82 11.54
CA HIS A 141 12.86 6.45 10.34
C HIS A 141 13.12 5.03 9.82
N ARG A 142 14.10 4.35 10.39
CA ARG A 142 14.47 2.98 10.00
C ARG A 142 13.98 1.93 10.98
N LYS A 143 13.16 2.32 11.96
CA LYS A 143 12.59 1.43 12.98
C LYS A 143 11.09 1.22 12.75
N ILE A 144 10.57 0.15 13.35
CA ILE A 144 9.16 -0.27 13.18
C ILE A 144 8.17 0.82 13.62
N TYR A 145 8.48 1.58 14.65
CA TYR A 145 7.59 2.64 15.13
C TYR A 145 7.26 3.65 14.03
N PHE A 146 8.24 4.03 13.23
CA PHE A 146 8.01 4.92 12.09
C PHE A 146 7.06 4.32 11.05
N SER A 147 7.23 3.01 10.74
CA SER A 147 6.29 2.29 9.85
C SER A 147 4.88 2.27 10.42
N LEU A 148 4.72 2.08 11.74
CA LEU A 148 3.43 2.12 12.41
C LEU A 148 2.79 3.52 12.34
N CYS A 149 3.59 4.58 12.46
CA CYS A 149 3.11 5.95 12.28
C CYS A 149 2.60 6.20 10.85
N ILE A 150 3.30 5.70 9.83
CA ILE A 150 2.84 5.76 8.43
C ILE A 150 1.50 5.02 8.29
N ILE A 151 1.41 3.79 8.79
CA ILE A 151 0.18 3.00 8.73
C ILE A 151 -0.96 3.74 9.44
N LYS A 152 -0.71 4.29 10.64
CA LYS A 152 -1.70 5.08 11.38
C LYS A 152 -2.17 6.30 10.59
N TYR A 153 -1.26 6.98 9.88
CA TYR A 153 -1.60 8.12 9.04
C TYR A 153 -2.60 7.72 7.94
N PHE A 154 -2.35 6.61 7.23
CA PHE A 154 -3.28 6.09 6.24
C PHE A 154 -4.59 5.62 6.86
N MET A 155 -4.53 4.91 7.99
CA MET A 155 -5.73 4.46 8.71
C MET A 155 -6.63 5.62 9.13
N ASN A 156 -6.07 6.76 9.54
CA ASN A 156 -6.85 7.94 9.89
C ASN A 156 -7.63 8.53 8.70
N THR A 157 -7.19 8.25 7.46
CA THR A 157 -7.91 8.67 6.25
C THR A 157 -8.95 7.63 5.84
N ILE A 158 -8.61 6.35 5.89
CA ILE A 158 -9.44 5.24 5.40
C ILE A 158 -10.51 4.86 6.43
N VAL A 159 -10.13 4.80 7.71
CA VAL A 159 -10.99 4.44 8.84
C VAL A 159 -10.77 5.45 9.98
N PRO A 160 -11.41 6.63 9.94
CA PRO A 160 -11.13 7.72 10.88
C PRO A 160 -11.22 7.33 12.36
N ASN A 161 -12.12 6.41 12.71
CA ASN A 161 -12.37 5.95 14.09
C ASN A 161 -11.62 4.65 14.42
N ASN A 162 -10.47 4.39 13.80
CA ASN A 162 -9.70 3.18 14.05
C ASN A 162 -9.07 3.18 15.46
N ASP A 163 -8.99 2.00 16.07
CA ASP A 163 -8.48 1.76 17.43
C ASP A 163 -6.98 1.41 17.49
N MET A 164 -6.24 1.63 16.41
CA MET A 164 -4.83 1.21 16.29
C MET A 164 -3.94 1.72 17.43
N THR A 165 -4.14 2.98 17.86
CA THR A 165 -3.36 3.57 18.97
C THR A 165 -3.68 2.89 20.30
N ILE A 166 -4.96 2.58 20.55
CA ILE A 166 -5.40 1.87 21.75
C ILE A 166 -4.76 0.48 21.81
N LYS A 167 -4.89 -0.29 20.74
CA LYS A 167 -4.29 -1.64 20.62
C LYS A 167 -2.78 -1.64 20.79
N LEU A 168 -2.08 -0.64 20.26
CA LEU A 168 -0.65 -0.51 20.47
C LEU A 168 -0.31 -0.22 21.93
N SER A 169 -1.07 0.67 22.59
CA SER A 169 -0.87 0.96 24.01
C SER A 169 -1.13 -0.26 24.90
N GLU A 170 -2.19 -1.00 24.65
CA GLU A 170 -2.51 -2.24 25.36
C GLU A 170 -1.41 -3.30 25.18
N LEU A 171 -0.88 -3.44 23.96
CA LEU A 171 0.23 -4.34 23.66
C LEU A 171 1.47 -3.98 24.49
N LEU A 172 1.84 -2.71 24.52
CA LEU A 172 3.01 -2.23 25.28
C LEU A 172 2.83 -2.39 26.79
N GLN A 173 1.62 -2.16 27.31
CA GLN A 173 1.29 -2.39 28.72
C GLN A 173 1.37 -3.87 29.11
N LYS A 174 0.97 -4.77 28.20
CA LYS A 174 1.07 -6.22 28.41
C LYS A 174 2.51 -6.71 28.55
N TYR A 175 3.46 -6.00 27.97
CA TYR A 175 4.88 -6.38 27.95
C TYR A 175 5.79 -5.25 28.46
N PRO A 176 5.71 -4.90 29.76
CA PRO A 176 6.40 -3.73 30.33
C PRO A 176 7.93 -3.84 30.32
N SER A 177 8.48 -5.04 30.17
CA SER A 177 9.93 -5.28 30.05
C SER A 177 10.52 -4.93 28.69
N ILE A 178 9.67 -4.61 27.70
CA ILE A 178 10.14 -4.27 26.38
C ILE A 178 10.73 -2.86 26.35
N ASP A 179 11.96 -2.73 25.85
CA ASP A 179 12.57 -1.42 25.63
C ASP A 179 11.90 -0.70 24.45
N ILE A 180 11.00 0.23 24.77
CA ILE A 180 10.27 1.03 23.76
C ILE A 180 11.22 1.86 22.89
N LYS A 181 12.42 2.22 23.38
CA LYS A 181 13.43 2.96 22.60
C LYS A 181 14.02 2.13 21.46
N ALA A 182 13.93 0.79 21.55
CA ALA A 182 14.33 -0.13 20.48
C ALA A 182 13.33 -0.20 19.31
N MET A 183 12.15 0.39 19.49
CA MET A 183 11.07 0.45 18.53
C MET A 183 11.32 1.55 17.47
#